data_df225024677d184fdfdbdc455d5f5cca
#
_entry.id   df225024677d184fdfdbdc455d5f5cca
#
_cell.length_a   1.000
_cell.length_b   1.000
_cell.length_c   1.000
_cell.angle_alpha   90.00
_cell.angle_beta   90.00
_cell.angle_gamma   90.00
#
_symmetry.space_group_name_H-M   'P 1'
#
loop_
_entity.id
_entity.type
_entity.pdbx_description
1 polymer ?
#
loop_
_entity_poly.entity_id
_entity_poly.type
_entity_poly.pdbx_seq_one_letter_code
_entity_poly.pdbx_strand_id
1 'polypeptide(L)'
;MTGTPETAQGILRHHSIGDLRLENGITLPEVRISYETWGTLNEDGDNAILILHALTGDTHVSRGSAPEGTPADVAAEIERDGWWEGIVGPGAVVDTNKYYVVAPNILGGCYGSTGPASLIPAGYPGEGQPWGGAFPQVSIRDSVHAEARLAQTLGITSF
;
A
#
# COMPACT_ATOMS: atom_id res chain seq x y z
N MET A 1 -8.78 17.96 12.50
CA MET A 1 -8.34 16.66 12.00
C MET A 1 -9.42 16.14 11.06
N THR A 2 -9.29 16.41 9.77
CA THR A 2 -10.21 15.89 8.76
C THR A 2 -9.60 14.59 8.26
N GLY A 3 -10.00 13.47 8.88
CA GLY A 3 -9.66 12.15 8.36
C GLY A 3 -10.24 11.99 6.97
N THR A 4 -9.46 11.49 6.02
CA THR A 4 -9.93 11.07 4.71
C THR A 4 -11.10 10.10 4.94
N PRO A 5 -12.25 10.28 4.26
CA PRO A 5 -13.38 9.38 4.45
C PRO A 5 -12.94 7.93 4.20
N GLU A 6 -13.33 7.02 5.07
CA GLU A 6 -13.00 5.59 5.03
C GLU A 6 -13.49 4.92 3.73
N THR A 7 -14.38 5.60 3.02
CA THR A 7 -15.01 5.16 1.76
C THR A 7 -14.29 5.60 0.48
N ALA A 8 -13.21 6.38 0.58
CA ALA A 8 -12.51 6.86 -0.61
C ALA A 8 -11.68 5.73 -1.25
N GLN A 9 -11.90 5.48 -2.54
CA GLN A 9 -11.29 4.40 -3.33
C GLN A 9 -10.15 4.93 -4.19
N GLY A 10 -9.10 4.11 -4.40
CA GLY A 10 -7.97 4.48 -5.25
C GLY A 10 -7.15 5.66 -4.73
N ILE A 11 -7.19 5.91 -3.43
CA ILE A 11 -6.40 6.94 -2.77
C ILE A 11 -5.17 6.31 -2.17
N LEU A 12 -4.00 6.83 -2.51
CA LEU A 12 -2.74 6.39 -1.94
C LEU A 12 -2.71 6.67 -0.43
N ARG A 13 -2.55 5.61 0.32
CA ARG A 13 -2.43 5.62 1.78
C ARG A 13 -1.10 5.05 2.21
N HIS A 14 -0.71 5.39 3.42
CA HIS A 14 0.51 4.87 4.03
C HIS A 14 0.18 4.33 5.42
N HIS A 15 0.71 3.16 5.74
CA HIS A 15 0.57 2.59 7.07
C HIS A 15 1.94 2.17 7.61
N SER A 16 2.21 2.56 8.86
CA SER A 16 3.40 2.09 9.57
C SER A 16 3.12 0.71 10.15
N ILE A 17 3.94 -0.26 9.81
CA ILE A 17 3.89 -1.62 10.34
C ILE A 17 4.92 -1.86 11.45
N GLY A 18 5.60 -0.77 11.91
CA GLY A 18 6.66 -0.83 12.90
C GLY A 18 7.95 -1.45 12.37
N ASP A 19 8.81 -1.89 13.29
CA ASP A 19 10.07 -2.54 12.93
C ASP A 19 9.85 -3.92 12.31
N LEU A 20 10.57 -4.21 11.24
CA LEU A 20 10.50 -5.50 10.55
C LEU A 20 11.85 -6.23 10.65
N ARG A 21 11.85 -7.40 11.29
CA ARG A 21 13.01 -8.28 11.26
C ARG A 21 13.05 -9.03 9.93
N LEU A 22 14.11 -8.80 9.17
CA LEU A 22 14.35 -9.44 7.87
C LEU A 22 14.96 -10.84 8.03
N GLU A 23 14.84 -11.67 6.99
CA GLU A 23 15.41 -13.03 6.95
C GLU A 23 16.93 -13.04 7.16
N ASN A 24 17.63 -11.99 6.70
CA ASN A 24 19.07 -11.83 6.89
C ASN A 24 19.47 -11.45 8.33
N GLY A 25 18.51 -11.33 9.25
CA GLY A 25 18.71 -10.99 10.64
C GLY A 25 18.81 -9.49 10.96
N ILE A 26 18.78 -8.60 9.96
CA ILE A 26 18.73 -7.16 10.16
C ILE A 26 17.30 -6.76 10.57
N THR A 27 17.16 -5.81 11.47
CA THR A 27 15.88 -5.18 11.76
C THR A 27 15.80 -3.87 10.99
N LEU A 28 14.86 -3.77 10.06
CA LEU A 28 14.55 -2.54 9.34
C LEU A 28 13.58 -1.72 10.20
N PRO A 29 13.97 -0.51 10.64
CA PRO A 29 13.16 0.27 11.56
C PRO A 29 12.02 0.99 10.85
N GLU A 30 10.93 1.24 11.59
CA GLU A 30 9.82 2.11 11.20
C GLU A 30 9.31 1.88 9.77
N VAL A 31 9.12 0.62 9.41
CA VAL A 31 8.68 0.26 8.06
C VAL A 31 7.28 0.80 7.79
N ARG A 32 7.16 1.48 6.66
CA ARG A 32 5.90 2.00 6.13
C ARG A 32 5.58 1.31 4.82
N ILE A 33 4.33 0.88 4.64
CA ILE A 33 3.81 0.35 3.39
C ILE A 33 2.80 1.33 2.82
N SER A 34 2.95 1.70 1.56
CA SER A 34 1.95 2.43 0.80
C SER A 34 1.01 1.47 0.10
N TYR A 35 -0.24 1.84 -0.01
CA TYR A 35 -1.28 1.00 -0.60
C TYR A 35 -2.48 1.83 -1.04
N GLU A 36 -3.26 1.25 -1.94
CA GLU A 36 -4.58 1.76 -2.32
C GLU A 36 -5.63 0.68 -2.10
N THR A 37 -6.90 1.09 -1.97
CA THR A 37 -8.01 0.17 -1.74
C THR A 37 -9.24 0.55 -2.54
N TRP A 38 -10.05 -0.46 -2.90
CA TRP A 38 -11.35 -0.33 -3.55
C TRP A 38 -12.36 -1.27 -2.88
N GLY A 39 -13.63 -0.88 -2.88
CA GLY A 39 -14.68 -1.63 -2.21
C GLY A 39 -14.69 -1.44 -0.70
N THR A 40 -15.42 -2.30 0.00
CA THR A 40 -15.61 -2.25 1.46
C THR A 40 -15.29 -3.60 2.08
N LEU A 41 -14.44 -3.59 3.10
CA LEU A 41 -14.18 -4.78 3.92
C LEU A 41 -15.42 -5.10 4.74
N ASN A 42 -15.85 -6.37 4.73
CA ASN A 42 -16.98 -6.81 5.55
C ASN A 42 -16.59 -6.94 7.03
N GLU A 43 -17.59 -7.13 7.90
CA GLU A 43 -17.38 -7.21 9.35
C GLU A 43 -16.52 -8.40 9.78
N ASP A 44 -16.55 -9.51 9.01
CA ASP A 44 -15.74 -10.70 9.26
C ASP A 44 -14.29 -10.56 8.73
N GLY A 45 -14.03 -9.56 7.90
CA GLY A 45 -12.70 -9.30 7.32
C GLY A 45 -12.24 -10.35 6.30
N ASP A 46 -13.17 -11.09 5.68
CA ASP A 46 -12.86 -12.27 4.86
C ASP A 46 -13.19 -12.12 3.36
N ASN A 47 -13.62 -10.92 2.93
CA ASN A 47 -13.91 -10.62 1.54
C ASN A 47 -12.77 -9.87 0.81
N ALA A 48 -11.54 -9.97 1.28
CA ALA A 48 -10.43 -9.23 0.72
C ALA A 48 -9.79 -9.94 -0.49
N ILE A 49 -9.33 -9.16 -1.47
CA ILE A 49 -8.48 -9.59 -2.59
C ILE A 49 -7.19 -8.77 -2.54
N LEU A 50 -6.05 -9.46 -2.48
CA LEU A 50 -4.73 -8.85 -2.58
C LEU A 50 -4.29 -8.82 -4.04
N ILE A 51 -3.96 -7.64 -4.56
CA ILE A 51 -3.40 -7.47 -5.90
C ILE A 51 -1.96 -7.00 -5.77
N LEU A 52 -1.05 -7.79 -6.34
CA LEU A 52 0.38 -7.50 -6.34
C LEU A 52 0.81 -6.98 -7.71
N HIS A 53 1.48 -5.83 -7.73
CA HIS A 53 1.97 -5.22 -8.95
C HIS A 53 3.23 -5.93 -9.49
N ALA A 54 3.48 -5.81 -10.78
CA ALA A 54 4.73 -6.24 -11.41
C ALA A 54 5.91 -5.36 -10.94
N LEU A 55 7.16 -5.78 -11.25
CA LEU A 55 8.39 -5.11 -10.82
C LEU A 55 8.39 -3.58 -11.01
N THR A 56 7.79 -3.10 -12.10
CA THR A 56 7.73 -1.68 -12.47
C THR A 56 6.37 -1.04 -12.19
N GLY A 57 5.45 -1.76 -11.54
CA GLY A 57 4.12 -1.27 -11.22
C GLY A 57 4.06 -0.50 -9.91
N ASP A 58 2.91 0.12 -9.70
CA ASP A 58 2.56 0.88 -8.50
C ASP A 58 1.27 0.34 -7.85
N THR A 59 0.77 1.05 -6.86
CA THR A 59 -0.48 0.70 -6.14
C THR A 59 -1.74 0.95 -6.96
N HIS A 60 -1.66 1.75 -8.03
CA HIS A 60 -2.83 2.26 -8.75
C HIS A 60 -3.36 1.27 -9.78
N VAL A 61 -4.11 0.29 -9.32
CA VAL A 61 -4.63 -0.82 -10.14
C VAL A 61 -5.77 -0.37 -11.06
N SER A 62 -6.65 0.48 -10.55
CA SER A 62 -7.84 0.98 -11.25
C SER A 62 -8.16 2.39 -10.82
N ARG A 63 -8.97 3.06 -11.61
CA ARG A 63 -9.49 4.39 -11.28
C ARG A 63 -10.14 4.41 -9.90
N GLY A 64 -9.84 5.44 -9.14
CA GLY A 64 -10.46 5.70 -7.84
C GLY A 64 -11.63 6.66 -7.94
N SER A 65 -12.07 7.13 -6.78
CA SER A 65 -13.14 8.13 -6.65
C SER A 65 -12.68 9.20 -5.66
N ALA A 66 -12.43 10.39 -6.16
CA ALA A 66 -12.01 11.52 -5.34
C ALA A 66 -13.19 12.05 -4.50
N PRO A 67 -13.02 12.22 -3.17
CA PRO A 67 -14.02 12.85 -2.32
C PRO A 67 -14.33 14.29 -2.77
N GLU A 68 -15.54 14.75 -2.49
CA GLU A 68 -15.91 16.15 -2.73
C GLU A 68 -14.97 17.11 -2.00
N GLY A 69 -14.51 18.15 -2.68
CA GLY A 69 -13.57 19.13 -2.16
C GLY A 69 -12.10 18.73 -2.28
N THR A 70 -11.78 17.57 -2.88
CA THR A 70 -10.40 17.21 -3.20
C THR A 70 -9.81 18.23 -4.20
N PRO A 71 -8.55 18.73 -3.97
CA PRO A 71 -7.88 19.57 -4.96
C PRO A 71 -7.81 18.90 -6.33
N ALA A 72 -7.95 19.69 -7.40
CA ALA A 72 -8.13 19.16 -8.77
C ALA A 72 -6.95 18.30 -9.25
N ASP A 73 -5.73 18.66 -8.88
CA ASP A 73 -4.52 17.89 -9.19
C ASP A 73 -4.49 16.53 -8.48
N VAL A 74 -4.92 16.50 -7.22
CA VAL A 74 -5.03 15.25 -6.43
C VAL A 74 -6.18 14.39 -6.95
N ALA A 75 -7.33 15.02 -7.28
CA ALA A 75 -8.45 14.30 -7.87
C ALA A 75 -8.07 13.65 -9.21
N ALA A 76 -7.32 14.35 -10.04
CA ALA A 76 -6.84 13.83 -11.33
C ALA A 76 -5.92 12.59 -11.16
N GLU A 77 -5.09 12.55 -10.12
CA GLU A 77 -4.27 11.37 -9.81
C GLU A 77 -5.12 10.19 -9.34
N ILE A 78 -6.12 10.43 -8.48
CA ILE A 78 -7.03 9.39 -7.98
C ILE A 78 -7.89 8.82 -9.13
N GLU A 79 -8.33 9.68 -10.04
CA GLU A 79 -9.27 9.34 -11.12
C GLU A 79 -8.58 8.96 -12.44
N ARG A 80 -7.25 8.92 -12.49
CA ARG A 80 -6.51 8.42 -13.65
C ARG A 80 -6.79 6.92 -13.89
N ASP A 81 -6.57 6.45 -15.10
CA ASP A 81 -6.67 5.03 -15.38
C ASP A 81 -5.55 4.24 -14.68
N GLY A 82 -5.94 3.16 -14.00
CA GLY A 82 -5.00 2.24 -13.41
C GLY A 82 -4.41 1.27 -14.45
N TRP A 83 -3.35 0.54 -14.05
CA TRP A 83 -2.70 -0.42 -14.95
C TRP A 83 -3.55 -1.67 -15.22
N TRP A 84 -4.63 -1.88 -14.48
CA TRP A 84 -5.63 -2.95 -14.69
C TRP A 84 -7.05 -2.39 -14.83
N GLU A 85 -7.15 -1.22 -15.45
CA GLU A 85 -8.43 -0.56 -15.67
C GLU A 85 -9.46 -1.48 -16.36
N GLY A 86 -10.69 -1.46 -15.84
CA GLY A 86 -11.78 -2.32 -16.32
C GLY A 86 -11.79 -3.75 -15.75
N ILE A 87 -10.77 -4.19 -15.04
CA ILE A 87 -10.73 -5.49 -14.34
C ILE A 87 -11.22 -5.34 -12.89
N VAL A 88 -10.87 -4.24 -12.23
CA VAL A 88 -11.27 -3.92 -10.86
C VAL A 88 -12.27 -2.78 -10.87
N GLY A 89 -13.42 -2.99 -10.26
CA GLY A 89 -14.47 -1.95 -10.17
C GLY A 89 -15.85 -2.53 -9.92
N PRO A 90 -16.88 -1.68 -9.77
CA PRO A 90 -18.25 -2.13 -9.58
C PRO A 90 -18.75 -2.93 -10.78
N GLY A 91 -19.13 -4.19 -10.55
CA GLY A 91 -19.61 -5.09 -11.61
C GLY A 91 -18.55 -5.62 -12.57
N ALA A 92 -17.26 -5.31 -12.37
CA ALA A 92 -16.14 -5.83 -13.13
C ALA A 92 -15.81 -7.29 -12.73
N VAL A 93 -14.76 -7.87 -13.32
CA VAL A 93 -14.30 -9.23 -13.00
C VAL A 93 -13.95 -9.34 -11.51
N VAL A 94 -13.22 -8.37 -10.99
CA VAL A 94 -13.00 -8.15 -9.56
C VAL A 94 -14.02 -7.12 -9.09
N ASP A 95 -15.20 -7.60 -8.70
CA ASP A 95 -16.36 -6.77 -8.38
C ASP A 95 -16.24 -6.12 -7.01
N THR A 96 -15.96 -4.83 -6.97
CA THR A 96 -15.82 -4.06 -5.73
C THR A 96 -17.11 -3.81 -4.97
N ASN A 97 -18.28 -4.20 -5.52
CA ASN A 97 -19.52 -4.30 -4.74
C ASN A 97 -19.52 -5.50 -3.77
N LYS A 98 -18.63 -6.47 -3.98
CA LYS A 98 -18.54 -7.71 -3.19
C LYS A 98 -17.24 -7.84 -2.44
N TYR A 99 -16.15 -7.38 -3.05
CA TYR A 99 -14.80 -7.60 -2.57
C TYR A 99 -14.15 -6.28 -2.14
N TYR A 100 -13.36 -6.37 -1.09
CA TYR A 100 -12.42 -5.35 -0.68
C TYR A 100 -11.06 -5.63 -1.33
N VAL A 101 -10.68 -4.80 -2.26
CA VAL A 101 -9.38 -4.92 -2.96
C VAL A 101 -8.34 -4.09 -2.23
N VAL A 102 -7.18 -4.66 -1.98
CA VAL A 102 -6.00 -3.97 -1.47
C VAL A 102 -4.81 -4.21 -2.38
N ALA A 103 -4.13 -3.14 -2.78
CA ALA A 103 -2.96 -3.17 -3.64
C ALA A 103 -1.79 -2.43 -2.96
N PRO A 104 -0.89 -3.14 -2.26
CA PRO A 104 0.27 -2.54 -1.64
C PRO A 104 1.39 -2.32 -2.65
N ASN A 105 2.24 -1.31 -2.39
CA ASN A 105 3.56 -1.21 -3.02
C ASN A 105 4.56 -2.07 -2.24
N ILE A 106 5.31 -2.90 -2.95
CA ILE A 106 6.26 -3.85 -2.36
C ILE A 106 7.30 -3.15 -1.48
N LEU A 107 7.72 -3.81 -0.39
CA LEU A 107 8.86 -3.38 0.42
C LEU A 107 10.11 -3.26 -0.44
N GLY A 108 10.83 -2.14 -0.33
CA GLY A 108 11.96 -1.82 -1.20
C GLY A 108 11.57 -1.13 -2.51
N GLY A 109 10.27 -0.97 -2.77
CA GLY A 109 9.75 -0.26 -3.94
C GLY A 109 9.93 1.24 -3.88
N CYS A 110 9.61 1.93 -5.00
CA CYS A 110 9.83 3.37 -5.15
C CYS A 110 8.54 4.22 -5.10
N TYR A 111 7.39 3.59 -4.87
CA TYR A 111 6.09 4.25 -4.85
C TYR A 111 5.50 4.38 -3.44
N GLY A 112 6.36 4.80 -2.49
CA GLY A 112 5.95 5.24 -1.15
C GLY A 112 6.14 4.24 -0.02
N SER A 113 6.31 2.95 -0.27
CA SER A 113 6.78 1.99 0.73
C SER A 113 8.23 2.24 1.11
N THR A 114 8.62 1.81 2.32
CA THR A 114 10.02 1.93 2.76
C THR A 114 10.94 1.21 1.78
N GLY A 115 11.92 1.95 1.28
CA GLY A 115 12.87 1.50 0.27
C GLY A 115 14.14 2.35 0.25
N PRO A 116 15.02 2.17 -0.73
CA PRO A 116 16.28 2.91 -0.83
C PRO A 116 16.13 4.43 -0.86
N ALA A 117 15.00 4.96 -1.38
CA ALA A 117 14.73 6.39 -1.42
C ALA A 117 14.17 6.96 -0.10
N SER A 118 13.77 6.10 0.84
CA SER A 118 13.24 6.51 2.13
C SER A 118 14.35 7.09 3.00
N LEU A 119 13.98 8.06 3.85
CA LEU A 119 14.92 8.62 4.82
C LEU A 119 15.15 7.64 5.98
N ILE A 120 16.38 7.61 6.46
CA ILE A 120 16.76 6.84 7.65
C ILE A 120 16.10 7.50 8.87
N PRO A 121 15.37 6.72 9.70
CA PRO A 121 14.69 7.24 10.88
C PRO A 121 15.64 7.85 11.92
N ALA A 122 15.07 8.66 12.81
CA ALA A 122 15.81 9.23 13.94
C ALA A 122 16.44 8.16 14.84
N GLY A 123 17.67 8.43 15.32
CA GLY A 123 18.41 7.50 16.19
C GLY A 123 19.19 6.40 15.45
N TYR A 124 19.15 6.35 14.12
CA TYR A 124 19.93 5.41 13.32
C TYR A 124 21.10 6.09 12.60
N PRO A 125 22.22 5.39 12.34
CA PRO A 125 23.34 5.96 11.59
C PRO A 125 22.93 6.44 10.20
N GLY A 126 23.17 7.72 9.91
CA GLY A 126 22.74 8.35 8.66
C GLY A 126 21.36 9.00 8.74
N GLU A 127 20.80 9.19 9.93
CA GLU A 127 19.51 9.85 10.15
C GLU A 127 19.24 11.01 9.21
N GLY A 128 18.04 11.05 8.64
CA GLY A 128 17.59 12.10 7.73
C GLY A 128 18.19 12.04 6.31
N GLN A 129 19.10 11.10 6.02
CA GLN A 129 19.60 10.84 4.67
C GLN A 129 18.82 9.67 4.04
N PRO A 130 18.69 9.61 2.71
CA PRO A 130 18.16 8.43 2.06
C PRO A 130 19.00 7.19 2.36
N TRP A 131 18.34 6.04 2.52
CA TRP A 131 19.04 4.78 2.68
C TRP A 131 20.03 4.49 1.54
N GLY A 132 19.65 4.79 0.30
CA GLY A 132 20.49 4.56 -0.87
C GLY A 132 21.05 3.14 -0.90
N GLY A 133 22.36 3.03 -1.14
CA GLY A 133 23.05 1.74 -1.14
C GLY A 133 23.21 1.06 0.21
N ALA A 134 22.87 1.73 1.32
CA ALA A 134 22.84 1.15 2.65
C ALA A 134 21.51 0.44 2.97
N PHE A 135 20.51 0.53 2.09
CA PHE A 135 19.25 -0.20 2.27
C PHE A 135 19.52 -1.70 2.33
N PRO A 136 19.02 -2.42 3.34
CA PRO A 136 19.32 -3.84 3.48
C PRO A 136 18.71 -4.64 2.33
N GLN A 137 19.33 -5.77 2.00
CA GLN A 137 18.72 -6.72 1.07
C GLN A 137 17.44 -7.27 1.69
N VAL A 138 16.35 -7.16 0.97
CA VAL A 138 15.04 -7.72 1.33
C VAL A 138 14.74 -8.93 0.44
N SER A 139 14.17 -9.96 1.03
CA SER A 139 13.69 -11.13 0.30
C SER A 139 12.20 -10.98 -0.06
N ILE A 140 11.71 -11.83 -0.97
CA ILE A 140 10.27 -11.92 -1.25
C ILE A 140 9.49 -12.28 0.04
N ARG A 141 10.06 -13.11 0.91
CA ARG A 141 9.42 -13.47 2.19
C ARG A 141 9.33 -12.29 3.15
N ASP A 142 10.32 -11.40 3.16
CA ASP A 142 10.25 -10.15 3.93
C ASP A 142 9.10 -9.28 3.45
N SER A 143 8.89 -9.19 2.12
CA SER A 143 7.76 -8.47 1.53
C SER A 143 6.42 -9.12 1.93
N VAL A 144 6.31 -10.43 1.87
CA VAL A 144 5.11 -11.16 2.33
C VAL A 144 4.83 -10.89 3.82
N HIS A 145 5.86 -10.84 4.67
CA HIS A 145 5.68 -10.52 6.09
C HIS A 145 5.22 -9.06 6.29
N ALA A 146 5.73 -8.12 5.49
CA ALA A 146 5.31 -6.73 5.53
C ALA A 146 3.83 -6.58 5.12
N GLU A 147 3.43 -7.24 4.04
CA GLU A 147 2.05 -7.24 3.54
C GLU A 147 1.08 -7.95 4.50
N ALA A 148 1.51 -9.05 5.13
CA ALA A 148 0.71 -9.73 6.15
C ALA A 148 0.44 -8.82 7.37
N ARG A 149 1.44 -8.03 7.82
CA ARG A 149 1.24 -7.04 8.89
C ARG A 149 0.29 -5.92 8.45
N LEU A 150 0.42 -5.44 7.22
CA LEU A 150 -0.53 -4.47 6.66
C LEU A 150 -1.95 -5.04 6.68
N ALA A 151 -2.15 -6.27 6.19
CA ALA A 151 -3.44 -6.94 6.17
C ALA A 151 -4.07 -7.04 7.57
N GLN A 152 -3.29 -7.44 8.57
CA GLN A 152 -3.73 -7.49 9.97
C GLN A 152 -4.20 -6.12 10.48
N THR A 153 -3.47 -5.06 10.13
CA THR A 153 -3.82 -3.69 10.57
C THR A 153 -5.08 -3.17 9.89
N LEU A 154 -5.34 -3.63 8.66
CA LEU A 154 -6.57 -3.31 7.94
C LEU A 154 -7.78 -4.15 8.41
N GLY A 155 -7.58 -5.10 9.32
CA GLY A 155 -8.63 -5.99 9.81
C GLY A 155 -8.95 -7.16 8.88
N ILE A 156 -8.08 -7.43 7.90
CA ILE A 156 -8.24 -8.56 6.97
C ILE A 156 -7.89 -9.86 7.70
N THR A 157 -8.83 -10.81 7.73
CA THR A 157 -8.68 -12.11 8.36
C THR A 157 -8.33 -13.22 7.36
N SER A 158 -8.76 -13.06 6.10
CA SER A 158 -8.41 -13.96 4.99
C SER A 158 -8.52 -13.26 3.63
N PHE A 159 -7.85 -13.86 2.63
CA PHE A 159 -7.95 -13.45 1.23
C PHE A 159 -8.67 -14.51 0.40
#